data_be870f36e1a060116f99f75ff1837b58
#
_entry.id   be870f36e1a060116f99f75ff1837b58
#
_cell.length_a   1.000
_cell.length_b   1.000
_cell.length_c   1.000
_cell.angle_alpha   90.00
_cell.angle_beta   90.00
_cell.angle_gamma   90.00
#
_symmetry.space_group_name_H-M   'P 1'
#
loop_
_entity.id
_entity.type
_entity.pdbx_description
1 polymer ?
#
loop_
_entity_poly.entity_id
_entity_poly.type
_entity_poly.pdbx_seq_one_letter_code
_entity_poly.pdbx_strand_id
1 'polypeptide(L)'
;MTLVTNLSSAVKVLTILTTLVGSFAASALPALAADGDYASSKALIDVPELKRLLDEKAAIKIVDIRSAEDYEAGHIPGAIQIARTDFEDPNGRVEALMSTPEQMNRLLSAKGIANGDALVVYSGQKSPQMATRFWWVMDVYGHKNVRVLNGNYEGWAAEGLPVERGRPEPLPQTEYKTGPMDVAQIVEAQEVKDRGADVVLLDVRSLEEYTGEKVSSGAGRGGRIPGAVHVFFRDALDAKGSFKPVSELKALYESVGATPDKEIIIYCMRAHRASHTMFVLKELLGYPHLKLYDGSWIEWSNVPELPIETGKD
;
A
#
# COMPACT_ATOMS: atom_id res chain seq x y z
N MET A 1 -24.60 -70.76 -75.44
CA MET A 1 -23.96 -72.06 -75.09
C MET A 1 -22.87 -71.78 -74.08
N THR A 2 -23.04 -72.33 -72.92
CA THR A 2 -22.04 -72.68 -71.87
C THR A 2 -21.29 -71.56 -71.12
N LEU A 3 -21.78 -71.33 -69.93
CA LEU A 3 -21.12 -71.16 -68.65
C LEU A 3 -19.58 -71.27 -68.60
N VAL A 4 -18.96 -70.47 -67.78
CA VAL A 4 -18.16 -70.88 -66.62
C VAL A 4 -17.89 -69.63 -65.71
N THR A 5 -18.27 -69.82 -64.49
CA THR A 5 -18.00 -69.03 -63.28
C THR A 5 -16.52 -69.02 -62.92
N ASN A 6 -16.00 -67.91 -62.43
CA ASN A 6 -14.93 -68.01 -61.44
C ASN A 6 -14.96 -66.79 -60.47
N LEU A 7 -15.11 -67.16 -59.23
CA LEU A 7 -14.90 -66.29 -58.05
C LEU A 7 -13.41 -65.81 -57.98
N SER A 8 -13.20 -64.56 -57.65
CA SER A 8 -11.92 -64.14 -57.09
C SER A 8 -12.14 -63.17 -56.00
N SER A 9 -11.66 -63.58 -54.84
CA SER A 9 -11.75 -62.87 -53.54
C SER A 9 -11.11 -61.50 -53.56
N ALA A 10 -11.91 -60.50 -53.21
CA ALA A 10 -11.39 -59.17 -52.94
C ALA A 10 -10.93 -59.07 -51.45
N VAL A 11 -9.61 -59.03 -51.27
CA VAL A 11 -8.99 -58.72 -49.97
C VAL A 11 -9.20 -57.24 -49.70
N LYS A 12 -10.04 -56.90 -48.73
CA LYS A 12 -10.17 -55.57 -48.17
C LYS A 12 -8.98 -55.29 -47.22
N VAL A 13 -8.05 -54.53 -47.66
CA VAL A 13 -7.01 -53.94 -46.79
C VAL A 13 -7.65 -52.82 -45.97
N LEU A 14 -7.85 -53.06 -44.69
CA LEU A 14 -8.35 -52.10 -43.72
C LEU A 14 -7.14 -51.31 -43.21
N THR A 15 -6.94 -50.10 -43.73
CA THR A 15 -5.93 -49.17 -43.24
C THR A 15 -6.44 -48.57 -41.94
N ILE A 16 -5.91 -49.02 -40.81
CA ILE A 16 -6.16 -48.41 -39.49
C ILE A 16 -5.26 -47.18 -39.38
N LEU A 17 -5.89 -45.99 -39.52
CA LEU A 17 -5.26 -44.70 -39.25
C LEU A 17 -5.25 -44.48 -37.73
N THR A 18 -4.16 -44.84 -37.05
CA THR A 18 -3.96 -44.54 -35.63
C THR A 18 -3.60 -43.04 -35.49
N THR A 19 -4.59 -42.21 -35.15
CA THR A 19 -4.37 -40.85 -34.72
C THR A 19 -3.76 -40.88 -33.32
N LEU A 20 -2.45 -40.60 -33.24
CA LEU A 20 -1.75 -40.33 -31.98
C LEU A 20 -2.24 -38.95 -31.45
N VAL A 21 -3.22 -38.96 -30.56
CA VAL A 21 -3.56 -37.79 -29.77
C VAL A 21 -2.47 -37.62 -28.70
N GLY A 22 -1.48 -36.80 -29.01
CA GLY A 22 -0.50 -36.40 -28.01
C GLY A 22 -1.17 -35.55 -26.95
N SER A 23 -1.46 -36.14 -25.80
CA SER A 23 -1.82 -35.39 -24.58
C SER A 23 -0.61 -34.58 -24.17
N PHE A 24 -0.62 -33.29 -24.52
CA PHE A 24 0.22 -32.31 -23.81
C PHE A 24 -0.30 -32.23 -22.38
N ALA A 25 0.33 -32.97 -21.49
CA ALA A 25 0.23 -32.71 -20.07
C ALA A 25 0.86 -31.36 -19.83
N ALA A 26 0.05 -30.31 -19.72
CA ALA A 26 0.46 -29.05 -19.15
C ALA A 26 0.97 -29.36 -17.74
N SER A 27 2.28 -29.36 -17.55
CA SER A 27 2.89 -29.38 -16.22
C SER A 27 2.39 -28.14 -15.50
N ALA A 28 1.36 -28.28 -14.69
CA ALA A 28 1.00 -27.30 -13.71
C ALA A 28 2.24 -27.14 -12.82
N LEU A 29 2.88 -25.98 -12.91
CA LEU A 29 3.85 -25.55 -11.91
C LEU A 29 3.15 -25.74 -10.56
N PRO A 30 3.81 -26.37 -9.56
CA PRO A 30 3.22 -26.44 -8.23
C PRO A 30 2.89 -25.01 -7.82
N ALA A 31 1.62 -24.71 -7.56
CA ALA A 31 1.23 -23.51 -6.86
C ALA A 31 2.08 -23.51 -5.60
N LEU A 32 2.96 -22.51 -5.46
CA LEU A 32 3.60 -22.23 -4.19
C LEU A 32 2.47 -22.21 -3.17
N ALA A 33 2.59 -23.04 -2.14
CA ALA A 33 1.61 -23.09 -1.06
C ALA A 33 1.31 -21.66 -0.66
N ALA A 34 0.04 -21.25 -0.75
CA ALA A 34 -0.38 -19.90 -0.40
C ALA A 34 0.12 -19.64 1.01
N ASP A 35 1.10 -18.77 1.12
CA ASP A 35 1.53 -18.22 2.39
C ASP A 35 0.31 -17.50 2.96
N GLY A 36 -0.09 -17.80 4.20
CA GLY A 36 -1.41 -17.49 4.74
C GLY A 36 -1.92 -16.10 4.34
N ASP A 37 -3.20 -15.99 4.08
CA ASP A 37 -3.85 -14.76 3.64
C ASP A 37 -3.53 -13.59 4.59
N TYR A 38 -3.44 -12.38 4.04
CA TYR A 38 -3.38 -11.17 4.84
C TYR A 38 -4.59 -11.09 5.79
N ALA A 39 -4.41 -10.52 6.97
CA ALA A 39 -5.45 -10.41 7.98
C ALA A 39 -6.69 -9.67 7.45
N SER A 40 -6.49 -8.66 6.61
CA SER A 40 -7.55 -7.98 5.88
C SER A 40 -7.31 -8.10 4.37
N SER A 41 -8.00 -9.03 3.72
CA SER A 41 -8.03 -9.12 2.25
C SER A 41 -8.76 -7.94 1.60
N LYS A 42 -9.45 -7.11 2.40
CA LYS A 42 -10.27 -5.99 1.91
C LYS A 42 -9.51 -4.66 1.80
N ALA A 43 -8.38 -4.52 2.49
CA ALA A 43 -7.62 -3.28 2.48
C ALA A 43 -6.64 -3.18 1.29
N LEU A 44 -6.32 -4.30 0.65
CA LEU A 44 -5.43 -4.38 -0.49
C LEU A 44 -6.19 -4.82 -1.73
N ILE A 45 -5.77 -4.35 -2.91
CA ILE A 45 -6.31 -4.78 -4.20
C ILE A 45 -5.18 -4.98 -5.18
N ASP A 46 -5.19 -6.11 -5.90
CA ASP A 46 -4.22 -6.39 -6.94
C ASP A 46 -4.66 -5.84 -8.30
N VAL A 47 -3.70 -5.66 -9.21
CA VAL A 47 -3.95 -5.12 -10.56
C VAL A 47 -5.02 -5.90 -11.32
N PRO A 48 -5.01 -7.24 -11.36
CA PRO A 48 -6.05 -8.00 -12.08
C PRO A 48 -7.46 -7.77 -11.50
N GLU A 49 -7.60 -7.69 -10.17
CA GLU A 49 -8.89 -7.41 -9.55
C GLU A 49 -9.37 -5.99 -9.85
N LEU A 50 -8.49 -4.99 -9.75
CA LEU A 50 -8.84 -3.62 -10.12
C LEU A 50 -9.28 -3.53 -11.59
N LYS A 51 -8.55 -4.19 -12.51
CA LYS A 51 -8.93 -4.27 -13.92
C LYS A 51 -10.33 -4.85 -14.10
N ARG A 52 -10.63 -5.97 -13.44
CA ARG A 52 -11.94 -6.60 -13.48
C ARG A 52 -13.04 -5.64 -13.00
N LEU A 53 -12.84 -4.96 -11.87
CA LEU A 53 -13.81 -3.99 -11.35
C LEU A 53 -14.08 -2.84 -12.32
N LEU A 54 -13.04 -2.36 -13.01
CA LEU A 54 -13.19 -1.31 -14.03
C LEU A 54 -13.98 -1.81 -15.26
N ASP A 55 -13.70 -3.02 -15.74
CA ASP A 55 -14.41 -3.64 -16.85
C ASP A 55 -15.89 -3.85 -16.54
N GLU A 56 -16.19 -4.22 -15.30
CA GLU A 56 -17.55 -4.42 -14.78
C GLU A 56 -18.25 -3.09 -14.44
N LYS A 57 -17.55 -1.95 -14.58
CA LYS A 57 -18.04 -0.62 -14.21
C LYS A 57 -18.54 -0.58 -12.76
N ALA A 58 -17.83 -1.24 -11.87
CA ALA A 58 -18.11 -1.23 -10.44
C ALA A 58 -18.13 0.20 -9.89
N ALA A 59 -18.97 0.45 -8.88
CA ALA A 59 -19.09 1.75 -8.24
C ALA A 59 -17.89 2.01 -7.30
N ILE A 60 -16.71 2.21 -7.89
CA ILE A 60 -15.46 2.57 -7.19
C ILE A 60 -14.94 3.90 -7.70
N LYS A 61 -14.21 4.62 -6.88
CA LYS A 61 -13.42 5.80 -7.26
C LYS A 61 -11.95 5.50 -7.08
N ILE A 62 -11.16 5.85 -8.08
CA ILE A 62 -9.71 5.64 -8.07
C ILE A 62 -9.06 6.97 -7.69
N VAL A 63 -8.08 6.93 -6.78
CA VAL A 63 -7.37 8.13 -6.31
C VAL A 63 -5.88 7.96 -6.61
N ASP A 64 -5.33 8.88 -7.38
CA ASP A 64 -3.90 8.98 -7.69
C ASP A 64 -3.23 10.01 -6.78
N ILE A 65 -2.29 9.55 -5.94
CA ILE A 65 -1.56 10.41 -4.98
C ILE A 65 -0.20 10.88 -5.54
N ARG A 66 0.09 10.63 -6.79
CA ARG A 66 1.31 11.12 -7.42
C ARG A 66 1.29 12.63 -7.67
N SER A 67 2.40 13.17 -8.14
CA SER A 67 2.45 14.57 -8.57
C SER A 67 1.48 14.82 -9.73
N ALA A 68 1.09 16.10 -9.92
CA ALA A 68 0.27 16.47 -11.07
C ALA A 68 1.00 16.15 -12.39
N GLU A 69 2.32 16.32 -12.44
CA GLU A 69 3.14 15.99 -13.61
C GLU A 69 3.07 14.49 -13.93
N ASP A 70 3.26 13.60 -12.93
CA ASP A 70 3.17 12.15 -13.12
C ASP A 70 1.76 11.72 -13.54
N TYR A 71 0.74 12.35 -12.95
CA TYR A 71 -0.66 12.11 -13.33
C TYR A 71 -0.92 12.50 -14.80
N GLU A 72 -0.54 13.72 -15.21
CA GLU A 72 -0.73 14.22 -16.57
C GLU A 72 0.02 13.37 -17.62
N ALA A 73 1.20 12.85 -17.25
CA ALA A 73 1.99 11.95 -18.10
C ALA A 73 1.31 10.59 -18.33
N GLY A 74 0.51 10.13 -17.38
CA GLY A 74 -0.27 8.89 -17.50
C GLY A 74 -0.82 8.43 -16.15
N HIS A 75 -2.12 8.10 -16.12
CA HIS A 75 -2.83 7.63 -14.92
C HIS A 75 -3.82 6.50 -15.27
N ILE A 76 -4.27 5.78 -14.26
CA ILE A 76 -5.31 4.75 -14.40
C ILE A 76 -6.62 5.44 -14.81
N PRO A 77 -7.35 4.93 -15.83
CA PRO A 77 -8.54 5.58 -16.36
C PRO A 77 -9.55 5.95 -15.27
N GLY A 78 -10.04 7.20 -15.33
CA GLY A 78 -11.00 7.74 -14.37
C GLY A 78 -10.43 8.08 -12.99
N ALA A 79 -9.12 8.05 -12.79
CA ALA A 79 -8.51 8.39 -11.50
C ALA A 79 -8.68 9.87 -11.14
N ILE A 80 -8.96 10.12 -9.87
CA ILE A 80 -9.04 11.45 -9.26
C ILE A 80 -7.65 11.80 -8.72
N GLN A 81 -7.07 12.89 -9.21
CA GLN A 81 -5.77 13.35 -8.72
C GLN A 81 -5.94 14.11 -7.38
N ILE A 82 -5.19 13.66 -6.35
CA ILE A 82 -5.05 14.32 -5.06
C ILE A 82 -3.55 14.38 -4.74
N ALA A 83 -2.97 15.57 -4.72
CA ALA A 83 -1.57 15.70 -4.38
C ALA A 83 -1.32 15.47 -2.88
N ARG A 84 -0.12 15.03 -2.53
CA ARG A 84 0.31 14.85 -1.13
C ARG A 84 -0.02 16.08 -0.26
N THR A 85 0.29 17.26 -0.75
CA THR A 85 0.08 18.52 -0.03
C THR A 85 -1.38 18.89 0.18
N ASP A 86 -2.32 18.27 -0.56
CA ASP A 86 -3.75 18.56 -0.43
C ASP A 86 -4.34 17.99 0.88
N PHE A 87 -3.72 16.94 1.44
CA PHE A 87 -4.15 16.31 2.69
C PHE A 87 -3.10 16.43 3.83
N GLU A 88 -2.21 17.41 3.72
CA GLU A 88 -1.34 17.88 4.80
C GLU A 88 -1.83 19.24 5.32
N ASP A 89 -1.70 19.48 6.63
CA ASP A 89 -2.09 20.76 7.22
C ASP A 89 -1.03 21.83 6.91
N PRO A 90 -1.33 22.83 6.07
CA PRO A 90 -0.38 23.90 5.76
C PRO A 90 -0.08 24.82 6.96
N ASN A 91 -0.89 24.76 8.02
CA ASN A 91 -0.74 25.56 9.24
C ASN A 91 -0.32 24.69 10.44
N GLY A 92 0.07 23.45 10.20
CA GLY A 92 0.49 22.53 11.24
C GLY A 92 1.72 23.03 12.01
N ARG A 93 1.86 22.66 13.28
CA ARG A 93 3.01 23.01 14.13
C ARG A 93 4.35 22.55 13.55
N VAL A 94 4.31 21.52 12.72
CA VAL A 94 5.43 21.02 11.90
C VAL A 94 4.93 20.62 10.52
N GLU A 95 5.87 20.52 9.57
CA GLU A 95 5.58 20.11 8.18
C GLU A 95 4.98 18.73 8.10
N ALA A 96 4.02 18.54 7.19
CA ALA A 96 3.41 17.26 6.80
C ALA A 96 2.52 16.58 7.85
N LEU A 97 2.06 17.30 8.87
CA LEU A 97 0.96 16.81 9.70
C LEU A 97 -0.29 16.58 8.84
N MET A 98 -1.12 15.60 9.21
CA MET A 98 -2.37 15.38 8.50
C MET A 98 -3.28 16.60 8.56
N SER A 99 -4.04 16.84 7.49
CA SER A 99 -5.05 17.89 7.41
C SER A 99 -6.08 17.79 8.54
N THR A 100 -6.65 18.93 8.93
CA THR A 100 -7.77 18.96 9.88
C THR A 100 -9.05 18.36 9.26
N PRO A 101 -10.05 17.99 10.08
CA PRO A 101 -11.35 17.52 9.58
C PRO A 101 -11.98 18.46 8.55
N GLU A 102 -11.92 19.77 8.81
CA GLU A 102 -12.51 20.78 7.93
C GLU A 102 -11.76 20.88 6.60
N GLN A 103 -10.43 20.74 6.61
CA GLN A 103 -9.62 20.71 5.39
C GLN A 103 -9.94 19.46 4.56
N MET A 104 -10.02 18.29 5.20
CA MET A 104 -10.41 17.03 4.52
C MET A 104 -11.82 17.09 3.97
N ASN A 105 -12.80 17.64 4.71
CA ASN A 105 -14.16 17.82 4.23
C ASN A 105 -14.20 18.66 2.95
N ARG A 106 -13.49 19.80 2.93
CA ARG A 106 -13.40 20.64 1.73
C ARG A 106 -12.73 19.94 0.55
N LEU A 107 -11.59 19.27 0.81
CA LEU A 107 -10.84 18.55 -0.21
C LEU A 107 -11.71 17.48 -0.88
N LEU A 108 -12.24 16.56 -0.08
CA LEU A 108 -12.95 15.40 -0.60
C LEU A 108 -14.27 15.80 -1.28
N SER A 109 -14.97 16.82 -0.73
CA SER A 109 -16.16 17.39 -1.39
C SER A 109 -15.81 17.99 -2.75
N ALA A 110 -14.75 18.78 -2.85
CA ALA A 110 -14.30 19.41 -4.10
C ALA A 110 -13.82 18.36 -5.13
N LYS A 111 -13.28 17.22 -4.68
CA LYS A 111 -12.88 16.09 -5.53
C LYS A 111 -14.01 15.13 -5.87
N GLY A 112 -15.26 15.48 -5.52
CA GLY A 112 -16.43 14.66 -5.83
C GLY A 112 -16.47 13.33 -5.07
N ILE A 113 -15.80 13.22 -3.92
CA ILE A 113 -15.80 12.02 -3.07
C ILE A 113 -16.88 12.20 -1.98
N ALA A 114 -17.73 11.18 -1.80
CA ALA A 114 -18.78 11.13 -0.78
C ALA A 114 -18.47 10.07 0.29
N ASN A 115 -19.10 10.17 1.45
CA ASN A 115 -18.85 9.28 2.59
C ASN A 115 -19.07 7.78 2.30
N GLY A 116 -19.96 7.45 1.35
CA GLY A 116 -20.28 6.06 0.99
C GLY A 116 -19.40 5.48 -0.13
N ASP A 117 -18.50 6.26 -0.71
CA ASP A 117 -17.72 5.80 -1.85
C ASP A 117 -16.72 4.71 -1.45
N ALA A 118 -16.57 3.73 -2.34
CA ALA A 118 -15.46 2.78 -2.28
C ALA A 118 -14.26 3.38 -3.02
N LEU A 119 -13.12 3.51 -2.33
CA LEU A 119 -11.93 4.12 -2.90
C LEU A 119 -10.84 3.07 -3.16
N VAL A 120 -10.18 3.20 -4.29
CA VAL A 120 -8.91 2.51 -4.57
C VAL A 120 -7.84 3.59 -4.72
N VAL A 121 -6.85 3.58 -3.84
CA VAL A 121 -5.78 4.57 -3.85
C VAL A 121 -4.46 3.96 -4.32
N TYR A 122 -3.73 4.69 -5.15
CA TYR A 122 -2.40 4.30 -5.58
C TYR A 122 -1.42 5.46 -5.58
N SER A 123 -0.13 5.12 -5.56
CA SER A 123 0.99 6.05 -5.73
C SER A 123 1.97 5.49 -6.78
N GLY A 124 3.21 5.96 -6.78
CA GLY A 124 4.28 5.42 -7.62
C GLY A 124 5.37 4.73 -6.79
N GLN A 125 6.15 3.84 -7.40
CA GLN A 125 7.24 3.12 -6.72
C GLN A 125 8.32 4.03 -6.14
N LYS A 126 8.49 5.25 -6.67
CA LYS A 126 9.39 6.24 -6.07
C LYS A 126 8.97 6.63 -4.66
N SER A 127 7.66 6.68 -4.42
CA SER A 127 7.06 7.08 -3.14
C SER A 127 5.87 6.18 -2.76
N PRO A 128 6.08 4.83 -2.59
CA PRO A 128 4.99 3.86 -2.39
C PRO A 128 4.20 4.14 -1.11
N GLN A 129 4.82 4.79 -0.13
CA GLN A 129 4.19 5.14 1.14
C GLN A 129 3.08 6.21 1.03
N MET A 130 2.93 6.88 -0.12
CA MET A 130 1.97 7.98 -0.20
C MET A 130 0.52 7.49 -0.29
N ALA A 131 0.27 6.36 -0.96
CA ALA A 131 -1.05 5.72 -0.96
C ALA A 131 -1.49 5.30 0.45
N THR A 132 -0.57 4.70 1.22
CA THR A 132 -0.86 4.31 2.61
C THR A 132 -0.92 5.51 3.56
N ARG A 133 -0.26 6.64 3.25
CA ARG A 133 -0.44 7.89 4.00
C ARG A 133 -1.87 8.43 3.82
N PHE A 134 -2.37 8.46 2.60
CA PHE A 134 -3.76 8.84 2.34
C PHE A 134 -4.75 7.85 3.00
N TRP A 135 -4.52 6.55 2.84
CA TRP A 135 -5.31 5.51 3.51
C TRP A 135 -5.39 5.74 5.03
N TRP A 136 -4.25 6.02 5.70
CA TRP A 136 -4.23 6.24 7.15
C TRP A 136 -5.02 7.48 7.56
N VAL A 137 -4.89 8.59 6.84
CA VAL A 137 -5.68 9.81 7.11
C VAL A 137 -7.18 9.52 6.96
N MET A 138 -7.58 8.79 5.91
CA MET A 138 -8.97 8.38 5.71
C MET A 138 -9.46 7.44 6.81
N ASP A 139 -8.62 6.49 7.24
CA ASP A 139 -8.93 5.56 8.31
C ASP A 139 -9.12 6.27 9.66
N VAL A 140 -8.25 7.21 10.01
CA VAL A 140 -8.37 8.06 11.22
C VAL A 140 -9.67 8.85 11.21
N TYR A 141 -10.11 9.34 10.05
CA TYR A 141 -11.38 10.08 9.90
C TYR A 141 -12.59 9.20 9.63
N GLY A 142 -12.48 7.90 9.80
CA GLY A 142 -13.60 6.97 9.77
C GLY A 142 -14.07 6.53 8.39
N HIS A 143 -13.38 6.88 7.30
CA HIS A 143 -13.67 6.37 5.97
C HIS A 143 -12.95 5.02 5.76
N LYS A 144 -13.62 3.93 6.12
CA LYS A 144 -13.01 2.58 6.17
C LYS A 144 -13.00 1.84 4.82
N ASN A 145 -13.70 2.35 3.81
CA ASN A 145 -13.79 1.68 2.50
C ASN A 145 -12.72 2.20 1.53
N VAL A 146 -11.45 2.05 1.93
CA VAL A 146 -10.28 2.44 1.14
C VAL A 146 -9.38 1.22 0.93
N ARG A 147 -9.08 0.91 -0.31
CA ARG A 147 -8.16 -0.15 -0.72
C ARG A 147 -6.90 0.45 -1.32
N VAL A 148 -5.75 -0.10 -0.98
CA VAL A 148 -4.45 0.30 -1.56
C VAL A 148 -4.13 -0.62 -2.73
N LEU A 149 -3.73 -0.06 -3.88
CA LEU A 149 -3.31 -0.86 -5.03
C LEU A 149 -1.93 -1.45 -4.79
N ASN A 150 -1.85 -2.77 -4.76
CA ASN A 150 -0.62 -3.53 -4.65
C ASN A 150 0.22 -3.39 -5.94
N GLY A 151 1.49 -3.02 -5.81
CA GLY A 151 2.38 -2.78 -6.96
C GLY A 151 2.30 -1.36 -7.53
N ASN A 152 1.43 -0.48 -6.99
CA ASN A 152 1.31 0.92 -7.39
C ASN A 152 0.97 1.12 -8.90
N TYR A 153 1.18 2.35 -9.42
CA TYR A 153 0.98 2.67 -10.85
C TYR A 153 1.86 1.83 -11.76
N GLU A 154 3.09 1.56 -11.37
CA GLU A 154 4.04 0.80 -12.17
C GLU A 154 3.58 -0.65 -12.37
N GLY A 155 2.92 -1.26 -11.38
CA GLY A 155 2.28 -2.57 -11.53
C GLY A 155 1.19 -2.56 -12.61
N TRP A 156 0.33 -1.54 -12.62
CA TRP A 156 -0.69 -1.34 -13.65
C TRP A 156 -0.08 -1.16 -15.05
N ALA A 157 0.93 -0.29 -15.15
CA ALA A 157 1.59 0.01 -16.41
C ALA A 157 2.39 -1.20 -16.97
N ALA A 158 2.99 -2.01 -16.10
CA ALA A 158 3.75 -3.20 -16.48
C ALA A 158 2.88 -4.29 -17.13
N GLU A 159 1.59 -4.35 -16.78
CA GLU A 159 0.61 -5.24 -17.40
C GLU A 159 0.14 -4.73 -18.78
N GLY A 160 0.64 -3.59 -19.27
CA GLY A 160 0.24 -2.98 -20.53
C GLY A 160 -1.21 -2.52 -20.57
N LEU A 161 -1.80 -2.23 -19.42
CA LEU A 161 -3.20 -1.84 -19.26
C LEU A 161 -3.44 -0.39 -19.72
N PRO A 162 -4.69 -0.02 -20.07
CA PRO A 162 -5.02 1.32 -20.55
C PRO A 162 -4.61 2.41 -19.55
N VAL A 163 -4.11 3.51 -20.07
CA VAL A 163 -3.78 4.73 -19.33
C VAL A 163 -4.43 5.93 -20.00
N GLU A 164 -4.91 6.87 -19.19
CA GLU A 164 -5.34 8.20 -19.63
C GLU A 164 -4.20 9.20 -19.42
N ARG A 165 -4.24 10.32 -20.16
CA ARG A 165 -3.25 11.41 -20.10
C ARG A 165 -3.95 12.75 -20.05
N GLY A 166 -3.25 13.74 -19.52
CA GLY A 166 -3.75 15.09 -19.41
C GLY A 166 -4.34 15.39 -18.05
N ARG A 167 -4.93 16.57 -17.92
CA ARG A 167 -5.50 17.02 -16.63
C ARG A 167 -6.83 16.32 -16.34
N PRO A 168 -7.12 16.12 -15.03
CA PRO A 168 -8.39 15.54 -14.65
C PRO A 168 -9.55 16.48 -15.00
N GLU A 169 -10.66 15.91 -15.47
CA GLU A 169 -11.90 16.64 -15.60
C GLU A 169 -12.49 16.92 -14.21
N PRO A 170 -13.00 18.13 -13.96
CA PRO A 170 -13.67 18.44 -12.72
C PRO A 170 -14.87 17.52 -12.48
N LEU A 171 -14.94 16.91 -11.32
CA LEU A 171 -16.11 16.13 -10.90
C LEU A 171 -17.16 17.05 -10.24
N PRO A 172 -18.44 16.69 -10.31
CA PRO A 172 -19.46 17.36 -9.52
C PRO A 172 -19.10 17.29 -8.04
N GLN A 173 -19.22 18.44 -7.36
CA GLN A 173 -18.97 18.50 -5.92
C GLN A 173 -19.97 17.63 -5.16
N THR A 174 -19.49 17.04 -4.07
CA THR A 174 -20.29 16.26 -3.12
C THR A 174 -20.33 16.97 -1.77
N GLU A 175 -21.09 16.43 -0.83
CA GLU A 175 -21.00 16.77 0.58
C GLU A 175 -20.26 15.64 1.29
N TYR A 176 -19.03 15.91 1.78
CA TYR A 176 -18.25 14.97 2.56
C TYR A 176 -18.12 15.48 4.00
N LYS A 177 -18.29 14.58 4.97
CA LYS A 177 -18.09 14.86 6.40
C LYS A 177 -17.26 13.76 7.02
N THR A 178 -16.11 14.12 7.57
CA THR A 178 -15.30 13.21 8.39
C THR A 178 -16.11 12.67 9.56
N GLY A 179 -15.90 11.42 9.89
CA GLY A 179 -16.36 10.84 11.16
C GLY A 179 -15.59 11.39 12.36
N PRO A 180 -15.90 10.94 13.57
CA PRO A 180 -15.08 11.19 14.74
C PRO A 180 -13.66 10.70 14.50
N MET A 181 -12.67 11.53 14.85
CA MET A 181 -11.26 11.17 14.71
C MET A 181 -10.90 10.01 15.64
N ASP A 182 -10.30 8.97 15.12
CA ASP A 182 -9.79 7.84 15.89
C ASP A 182 -8.45 8.20 16.56
N VAL A 183 -8.55 8.92 17.67
CA VAL A 183 -7.38 9.39 18.44
C VAL A 183 -6.57 8.24 19.05
N ALA A 184 -7.12 7.03 19.16
CA ALA A 184 -6.39 5.88 19.69
C ALA A 184 -5.22 5.45 18.78
N GLN A 185 -5.25 5.82 17.50
CA GLN A 185 -4.18 5.55 16.55
C GLN A 185 -3.08 6.63 16.53
N ILE A 186 -3.22 7.69 17.32
CA ILE A 186 -2.31 8.84 17.30
C ILE A 186 -1.61 8.95 18.65
N VAL A 187 -0.35 9.35 18.62
CA VAL A 187 0.43 9.63 19.81
C VAL A 187 1.24 10.91 19.62
N GLU A 188 1.34 11.70 20.68
CA GLU A 188 2.08 12.97 20.70
C GLU A 188 3.50 12.79 21.27
N ALA A 189 4.40 13.76 21.02
CA ALA A 189 5.80 13.71 21.42
C ALA A 189 6.01 13.41 22.91
N GLN A 190 5.18 13.98 23.78
CA GLN A 190 5.30 13.74 25.22
C GLN A 190 4.95 12.29 25.60
N GLU A 191 3.92 11.71 24.99
CA GLU A 191 3.55 10.30 25.21
C GLU A 191 4.64 9.36 24.68
N VAL A 192 5.25 9.69 23.53
CA VAL A 192 6.40 8.93 23.00
C VAL A 192 7.57 8.98 23.97
N LYS A 193 7.84 10.15 24.60
CA LYS A 193 8.90 10.33 25.59
C LYS A 193 8.63 9.51 26.85
N ASP A 194 7.38 9.51 27.34
CA ASP A 194 6.98 8.92 28.60
C ASP A 194 6.50 7.45 28.48
N ARG A 195 6.66 6.85 27.27
CA ARG A 195 6.22 5.48 26.99
C ARG A 195 6.80 4.45 27.97
N GLY A 196 6.03 3.41 28.27
CA GLY A 196 6.48 2.29 29.09
C GLY A 196 7.61 1.48 28.43
N ALA A 197 8.38 0.77 29.23
CA ALA A 197 9.49 -0.07 28.76
C ALA A 197 9.06 -1.23 27.85
N ASP A 198 7.80 -1.65 27.94
CA ASP A 198 7.22 -2.74 27.12
C ASP A 198 6.72 -2.27 25.75
N VAL A 199 6.69 -0.95 25.49
CA VAL A 199 6.26 -0.36 24.23
C VAL A 199 7.41 -0.43 23.22
N VAL A 200 7.16 -1.01 22.06
CA VAL A 200 8.10 -1.02 20.95
C VAL A 200 8.00 0.29 20.19
N LEU A 201 9.09 1.06 20.15
CA LEU A 201 9.18 2.26 19.32
C LEU A 201 9.91 1.92 18.02
N LEU A 202 9.21 2.00 16.89
CA LEU A 202 9.69 1.55 15.59
C LEU A 202 10.07 2.75 14.71
N ASP A 203 11.36 2.89 14.42
CA ASP A 203 11.89 3.84 13.43
C ASP A 203 11.96 3.17 12.05
N VAL A 204 11.21 3.70 11.09
CA VAL A 204 11.11 3.11 9.77
C VAL A 204 11.82 3.92 8.68
N ARG A 205 12.76 4.80 9.09
CA ARG A 205 13.62 5.59 8.21
C ARG A 205 14.75 4.72 7.63
N SER A 206 15.61 5.32 6.80
CA SER A 206 16.84 4.64 6.37
C SER A 206 17.81 4.45 7.54
N LEU A 207 18.71 3.48 7.42
CA LEU A 207 19.71 3.22 8.46
C LEU A 207 20.58 4.45 8.73
N GLU A 208 20.97 5.19 7.69
CA GLU A 208 21.79 6.40 7.82
C GLU A 208 21.06 7.54 8.57
N GLU A 209 19.72 7.62 8.42
CA GLU A 209 18.89 8.56 9.20
C GLU A 209 18.81 8.11 10.67
N TYR A 210 18.63 6.81 10.90
CA TYR A 210 18.54 6.21 12.24
C TYR A 210 19.84 6.37 13.03
N THR A 211 20.98 6.09 12.41
CA THR A 211 22.31 6.24 13.06
C THR A 211 22.74 7.68 13.24
N GLY A 212 22.14 8.62 12.51
CA GLY A 212 22.52 10.03 12.49
C GLY A 212 23.62 10.37 11.50
N GLU A 213 24.07 9.40 10.69
CA GLU A 213 25.03 9.67 9.60
C GLU A 213 24.45 10.61 8.55
N LYS A 214 23.10 10.62 8.40
CA LYS A 214 22.37 11.50 7.51
C LYS A 214 21.36 12.33 8.28
N VAL A 215 21.43 13.65 8.13
CA VAL A 215 20.41 14.60 8.60
C VAL A 215 19.50 14.94 7.44
N SER A 216 18.23 14.54 7.51
CA SER A 216 17.23 14.84 6.49
C SER A 216 16.83 16.32 6.53
N SER A 217 16.44 16.86 5.36
CA SER A 217 15.96 18.24 5.25
C SER A 217 14.84 18.56 6.24
N GLY A 218 14.98 19.64 6.97
CA GLY A 218 14.06 20.09 8.01
C GLY A 218 14.33 19.50 9.40
N ALA A 219 15.15 18.45 9.55
CA ALA A 219 15.56 17.96 10.85
C ALA A 219 16.63 18.87 11.47
N GLY A 220 16.45 19.20 12.74
CA GLY A 220 17.43 20.00 13.51
C GLY A 220 18.64 19.20 13.95
N ARG A 221 18.48 17.87 14.13
CA ARG A 221 19.53 16.98 14.62
C ARG A 221 19.47 15.64 13.89
N GLY A 222 20.62 14.93 13.79
CA GLY A 222 20.70 13.55 13.33
C GLY A 222 20.50 12.56 14.48
N GLY A 223 20.17 11.31 14.15
CA GLY A 223 19.98 10.23 15.13
C GLY A 223 18.52 9.74 15.21
N ARG A 224 18.17 9.16 16.36
CA ARG A 224 16.88 8.52 16.63
C ARG A 224 16.31 8.90 17.99
N ILE A 225 15.06 8.61 18.20
CA ILE A 225 14.41 8.66 19.53
C ILE A 225 15.02 7.53 20.39
N PRO A 226 15.44 7.81 21.63
CA PRO A 226 16.09 6.81 22.47
C PRO A 226 15.27 5.51 22.63
N GLY A 227 15.94 4.37 22.51
CA GLY A 227 15.34 3.04 22.62
C GLY A 227 14.49 2.65 21.39
N ALA A 228 14.52 3.40 20.30
CA ALA A 228 13.88 2.98 19.06
C ALA A 228 14.62 1.80 18.43
N VAL A 229 13.85 0.83 17.91
CA VAL A 229 14.37 -0.25 17.06
C VAL A 229 14.14 0.11 15.59
N HIS A 230 14.97 -0.44 14.70
CA HIS A 230 14.99 -0.05 13.29
C HIS A 230 14.45 -1.14 12.37
N VAL A 231 13.52 -0.75 11.48
CA VAL A 231 13.12 -1.52 10.30
C VAL A 231 12.90 -0.56 9.14
N PHE A 232 13.65 -0.70 8.06
CA PHE A 232 13.43 0.16 6.91
C PHE A 232 12.10 -0.17 6.22
N PHE A 233 11.22 0.83 6.05
CA PHE A 233 9.84 0.59 5.55
C PHE A 233 9.79 -0.16 4.20
N ARG A 234 10.82 0.01 3.33
CA ARG A 234 10.86 -0.68 2.03
C ARG A 234 11.18 -2.17 2.14
N ASP A 235 11.67 -2.65 3.29
CA ASP A 235 11.93 -4.07 3.50
C ASP A 235 10.63 -4.90 3.54
N ALA A 236 9.48 -4.23 3.66
CA ALA A 236 8.17 -4.85 3.51
C ALA A 236 7.71 -5.02 2.05
N LEU A 237 8.49 -4.54 1.08
CA LEU A 237 8.17 -4.64 -0.35
C LEU A 237 9.11 -5.59 -1.08
N ASP A 238 8.60 -6.23 -2.11
CA ASP A 238 9.40 -6.99 -3.07
C ASP A 238 10.06 -6.07 -4.12
N ALA A 239 10.81 -6.65 -5.04
CA ALA A 239 11.50 -5.92 -6.11
C ALA A 239 10.55 -5.25 -7.11
N LYS A 240 9.28 -5.66 -7.15
CA LYS A 240 8.24 -5.08 -8.00
C LYS A 240 7.44 -3.97 -7.29
N GLY A 241 7.72 -3.74 -6.00
CA GLY A 241 7.01 -2.76 -5.18
C GLY A 241 5.68 -3.27 -4.64
N SER A 242 5.43 -4.57 -4.68
CA SER A 242 4.30 -5.22 -4.03
C SER A 242 4.66 -5.60 -2.59
N PHE A 243 3.65 -5.71 -1.72
CA PHE A 243 3.87 -6.19 -0.36
C PHE A 243 4.32 -7.65 -0.37
N LYS A 244 5.29 -7.96 0.50
CA LYS A 244 5.80 -9.31 0.70
C LYS A 244 4.76 -10.22 1.34
N PRO A 245 4.91 -11.57 1.18
CA PRO A 245 4.07 -12.55 1.85
C PRO A 245 4.01 -12.37 3.37
N VAL A 246 2.90 -12.80 3.99
CA VAL A 246 2.63 -12.66 5.43
C VAL A 246 3.75 -13.23 6.29
N SER A 247 4.32 -14.39 5.93
CA SER A 247 5.43 -15.01 6.67
C SER A 247 6.68 -14.13 6.70
N GLU A 248 7.04 -13.52 5.56
CA GLU A 248 8.18 -12.62 5.48
C GLU A 248 7.95 -11.33 6.25
N LEU A 249 6.72 -10.76 6.16
CA LEU A 249 6.35 -9.57 6.91
C LEU A 249 6.39 -9.81 8.42
N LYS A 250 5.85 -10.95 8.90
CA LYS A 250 5.94 -11.32 10.31
C LYS A 250 7.38 -11.45 10.77
N ALA A 251 8.20 -12.23 10.04
CA ALA A 251 9.61 -12.41 10.39
C ALA A 251 10.35 -11.06 10.44
N LEU A 252 10.05 -10.13 9.52
CA LEU A 252 10.65 -8.80 9.48
C LEU A 252 10.40 -8.02 10.78
N TYR A 253 9.15 -7.92 11.22
CA TYR A 253 8.81 -7.10 12.39
C TYR A 253 9.08 -7.83 13.73
N GLU A 254 8.83 -9.12 13.80
CA GLU A 254 9.10 -9.92 15.00
C GLU A 254 10.62 -9.99 15.31
N SER A 255 11.49 -9.90 14.30
CA SER A 255 12.95 -9.88 14.47
C SER A 255 13.46 -8.72 15.34
N VAL A 256 12.67 -7.64 15.43
CA VAL A 256 12.96 -6.46 16.26
C VAL A 256 12.05 -6.33 17.49
N GLY A 257 11.32 -7.40 17.81
CA GLY A 257 10.40 -7.45 18.96
C GLY A 257 9.04 -6.78 18.74
N ALA A 258 8.73 -6.35 17.52
CA ALA A 258 7.41 -5.83 17.17
C ALA A 258 6.42 -6.99 16.92
N THR A 259 5.81 -7.49 18.00
CA THR A 259 4.89 -8.63 18.04
C THR A 259 3.45 -8.18 18.33
N PRO A 260 2.41 -8.98 17.98
CA PRO A 260 1.01 -8.56 18.10
C PRO A 260 0.53 -8.31 19.54
N ASP A 261 1.22 -8.82 20.54
CA ASP A 261 0.93 -8.62 21.97
C ASP A 261 1.50 -7.33 22.55
N LYS A 262 2.34 -6.62 21.76
CA LYS A 262 2.98 -5.36 22.18
C LYS A 262 2.21 -4.13 21.67
N GLU A 263 2.25 -3.05 22.45
CA GLU A 263 1.96 -1.72 21.93
C GLU A 263 3.15 -1.27 21.06
N ILE A 264 2.86 -0.86 19.82
CA ILE A 264 3.88 -0.43 18.87
C ILE A 264 3.60 1.01 18.47
N ILE A 265 4.57 1.88 18.73
CA ILE A 265 4.56 3.26 18.24
C ILE A 265 5.47 3.35 17.03
N ILE A 266 4.94 3.90 15.92
CA ILE A 266 5.64 3.97 14.65
C ILE A 266 5.94 5.43 14.30
N TYR A 267 7.19 5.73 13.91
CA TYR A 267 7.55 7.05 13.42
C TYR A 267 8.53 6.97 12.24
N CYS A 268 8.64 8.08 11.51
CA CYS A 268 9.68 8.24 10.49
C CYS A 268 10.20 9.68 10.47
N MET A 269 10.41 10.28 9.30
CA MET A 269 10.79 11.70 9.20
C MET A 269 9.58 12.64 9.32
N ARG A 270 8.45 12.31 8.62
CA ARG A 270 7.21 13.10 8.47
C ARG A 270 5.98 12.20 8.38
N ALA A 271 5.91 11.15 9.15
CA ALA A 271 4.82 10.16 9.22
C ALA A 271 4.46 9.40 7.91
N HIS A 272 4.93 9.80 6.74
CA HIS A 272 4.59 9.15 5.46
C HIS A 272 5.03 7.68 5.41
N ARG A 273 6.29 7.38 5.72
CA ARG A 273 6.82 6.00 5.77
C ARG A 273 6.25 5.23 6.96
N ALA A 274 5.96 5.93 8.06
CA ALA A 274 5.30 5.34 9.22
C ALA A 274 3.89 4.84 8.89
N SER A 275 3.13 5.58 8.07
CA SER A 275 1.81 5.14 7.61
C SER A 275 1.86 3.89 6.74
N HIS A 276 2.95 3.66 5.99
CA HIS A 276 3.16 2.43 5.25
C HIS A 276 3.33 1.23 6.20
N THR A 277 4.16 1.38 7.21
CA THR A 277 4.34 0.34 8.23
C THR A 277 3.06 0.13 9.05
N MET A 278 2.34 1.21 9.39
CA MET A 278 1.02 1.12 10.03
C MET A 278 0.05 0.27 9.19
N PHE A 279 -0.01 0.49 7.87
CA PHE A 279 -0.82 -0.31 6.96
C PHE A 279 -0.44 -1.80 7.01
N VAL A 280 0.86 -2.11 6.94
CA VAL A 280 1.33 -3.50 7.00
C VAL A 280 0.95 -4.16 8.31
N LEU A 281 1.27 -3.53 9.44
CA LEU A 281 1.00 -4.12 10.75
C LEU A 281 -0.51 -4.25 11.03
N LYS A 282 -1.29 -3.21 10.70
CA LYS A 282 -2.73 -3.17 10.96
C LYS A 282 -3.51 -4.07 10.01
N GLU A 283 -3.38 -3.83 8.71
CA GLU A 283 -4.24 -4.45 7.71
C GLU A 283 -3.70 -5.80 7.22
N LEU A 284 -2.39 -5.93 7.03
CA LEU A 284 -1.86 -7.17 6.48
C LEU A 284 -1.54 -8.20 7.57
N LEU A 285 -1.09 -7.76 8.75
CA LEU A 285 -0.74 -8.65 9.86
C LEU A 285 -1.79 -8.69 10.98
N GLY A 286 -2.73 -7.73 11.05
CA GLY A 286 -3.81 -7.72 12.03
C GLY A 286 -3.37 -7.38 13.46
N TYR A 287 -2.30 -6.60 13.63
CA TYR A 287 -1.81 -6.19 14.95
C TYR A 287 -2.77 -5.17 15.59
N PRO A 288 -3.20 -5.37 16.84
CA PRO A 288 -4.28 -4.57 17.41
C PRO A 288 -3.82 -3.28 18.14
N HIS A 289 -2.56 -3.20 18.57
CA HIS A 289 -2.09 -2.16 19.48
C HIS A 289 -1.06 -1.25 18.81
N LEU A 290 -1.55 -0.44 17.86
CA LEU A 290 -0.69 0.39 17.01
C LEU A 290 -1.01 1.87 17.20
N LYS A 291 0.05 2.68 17.32
CA LYS A 291 -0.03 4.14 17.30
C LYS A 291 0.99 4.72 16.32
N LEU A 292 0.63 5.83 15.70
CA LEU A 292 1.50 6.56 14.80
C LEU A 292 1.82 7.92 15.41
N TYR A 293 3.10 8.23 15.51
CA TYR A 293 3.57 9.56 15.89
C TYR A 293 3.62 10.46 14.65
N ASP A 294 2.56 11.27 14.45
CA ASP A 294 2.42 12.10 13.24
C ASP A 294 3.47 13.19 13.15
N GLY A 295 3.85 13.80 14.28
CA GLY A 295 4.94 14.77 14.34
C GLY A 295 6.30 14.20 13.97
N SER A 296 6.54 12.91 14.23
CA SER A 296 7.71 12.17 13.78
C SER A 296 9.06 12.85 14.11
N TRP A 297 10.12 12.48 13.37
CA TRP A 297 11.46 13.01 13.61
C TRP A 297 11.58 14.51 13.36
N ILE A 298 10.80 15.05 12.41
CA ILE A 298 10.83 16.49 12.12
C ILE A 298 10.37 17.33 13.32
N GLU A 299 9.43 16.85 14.11
CA GLU A 299 9.07 17.49 15.39
C GLU A 299 10.14 17.21 16.44
N TRP A 300 10.44 15.93 16.67
CA TRP A 300 11.34 15.50 17.74
C TRP A 300 12.71 16.13 17.68
N SER A 301 13.33 16.14 16.50
CA SER A 301 14.69 16.64 16.30
C SER A 301 14.84 18.16 16.44
N ASN A 302 13.73 18.90 16.34
CA ASN A 302 13.70 20.36 16.44
C ASN A 302 13.34 20.88 17.84
N VAL A 303 13.00 19.97 18.78
CA VAL A 303 12.76 20.31 20.19
C VAL A 303 14.03 19.99 21.00
N PRO A 304 14.80 21.00 21.47
CA PRO A 304 16.09 20.77 22.11
C PRO A 304 16.03 19.90 23.38
N GLU A 305 14.91 19.93 24.10
CA GLU A 305 14.68 19.23 25.37
C GLU A 305 14.37 17.74 25.17
N LEU A 306 14.08 17.32 23.93
CA LEU A 306 13.82 15.91 23.64
C LEU A 306 15.16 15.18 23.40
N PRO A 307 15.40 14.05 24.09
CA PRO A 307 16.65 13.30 23.99
C PRO A 307 16.80 12.61 22.63
N ILE A 308 18.04 12.41 22.21
CA ILE A 308 18.38 11.67 20.98
C ILE A 308 19.49 10.67 21.25
N GLU A 309 19.52 9.63 20.44
CA GLU A 309 20.64 8.68 20.33
C GLU A 309 21.23 8.71 18.92
N THR A 310 22.52 8.42 18.81
CA THR A 310 23.26 8.30 17.55
C THR A 310 24.11 7.03 17.55
N GLY A 311 24.60 6.62 16.38
CA GLY A 311 25.41 5.41 16.24
C GLY A 311 24.60 4.16 15.87
N LYS A 312 25.32 3.03 15.74
CA LYS A 312 24.75 1.75 15.24
C LYS A 312 24.25 0.83 16.35
N ASP A 313 24.51 1.17 17.59
CA ASP A 313 24.21 0.32 18.77
C ASP A 313 22.83 0.66 19.35
#